data_dcc4e807b48af9d326c41c55bce17be2
#
_entry.id   dcc4e807b48af9d326c41c55bce17be2
#
_cell.length_a   1.000
_cell.length_b   1.000
_cell.length_c   1.000
_cell.angle_alpha   90.00
_cell.angle_beta   90.00
_cell.angle_gamma   90.00
#
_symmetry.space_group_name_H-M   'P 1'
#
loop_
_entity.id
_entity.type
_entity.pdbx_description
1 polymer ?
#
loop_
_entity_poly.entity_id
_entity_poly.type
_entity_poly.pdbx_seq_one_letter_code
_entity_poly.pdbx_strand_id
1 'polypeptide(L)'
;MNSNIDSLIASMTLEEKIGQCLVIGFVGSVATPEIFRRIHQYHPAGIRVGMTMRTKTAVHDPYATSASCAHRVIRKPKGTVKDFIPGIPACHCTNEEWTAYLNSLKKAAMENPTPIPIHITVDMEGENSADYPFGGIHFFPSNMGIGTSGDPELARRVSWAVGRQLTALGVSWIHSPVLDVNTNPKNPEIGTRSYNSDFETAALYAEKALQGFREAGIITTGKHFPGRGASTQDAHGELPVIDLPEAELRRHLLTFKRLIDNGLPCIMTAHTAYPAYDPSGRPATLSKKILTDLLKGELGFKGTVTTDDITMGGIVAMFEVADACIEALCAGADLILFRDESNLLDEVFPKLVEAVKSGRLPLERVEDAVRRTLTVKKEYGLLDNSGVKDLAHCADGIHDPEVAAIEKEAAEKTVRIVRNDAGLLPLPRDKKILLIEQIAPLYRLVNSQACHPGLLWEKCYAYNPQVGMVETEMSFTDSDRERVMERLDEADIIVATNYYYRRGAGGGEFIRELAKKGKKLVVVTNSPYLDAPEFTTEVISFGNGPRSAAQIAKVLFE
;
A
#
# COMPACT_ATOMS: atom_id res chain seq x y z
N MET A 1 -26.95 -19.96 10.25
CA MET A 1 -28.01 -18.97 10.56
C MET A 1 -28.03 -17.94 9.43
N ASN A 2 -29.08 -17.89 8.62
CA ASN A 2 -29.28 -16.78 7.68
C ASN A 2 -29.63 -15.54 8.51
N SER A 3 -28.64 -14.83 9.04
CA SER A 3 -28.87 -13.57 9.71
C SER A 3 -29.40 -12.59 8.65
N ASN A 4 -30.65 -12.24 8.76
CA ASN A 4 -31.20 -11.13 7.98
C ASN A 4 -30.42 -9.89 8.42
N ILE A 5 -29.62 -9.32 7.53
CA ILE A 5 -28.78 -8.14 7.81
C ILE A 5 -29.63 -6.99 8.39
N ASP A 6 -30.85 -6.81 7.89
CA ASP A 6 -31.75 -5.77 8.40
C ASP A 6 -32.16 -6.02 9.86
N SER A 7 -32.40 -7.27 10.25
CA SER A 7 -32.69 -7.62 11.64
C SER A 7 -31.46 -7.41 12.53
N LEU A 8 -30.27 -7.68 12.02
CA LEU A 8 -29.02 -7.44 12.74
C LEU A 8 -28.81 -5.94 12.97
N ILE A 9 -29.00 -5.11 11.93
CA ILE A 9 -28.91 -3.64 12.04
C ILE A 9 -29.94 -3.09 13.02
N ALA A 10 -31.17 -3.61 13.00
CA ALA A 10 -32.23 -3.18 13.91
C ALA A 10 -31.94 -3.51 15.38
N SER A 11 -31.14 -4.55 15.66
CA SER A 11 -30.75 -4.92 17.03
C SER A 11 -29.58 -4.11 17.58
N MET A 12 -28.83 -3.39 16.73
CA MET A 12 -27.66 -2.59 17.13
C MET A 12 -28.08 -1.31 17.85
N THR A 13 -27.32 -0.93 18.87
CA THR A 13 -27.34 0.43 19.42
C THR A 13 -26.80 1.44 18.41
N LEU A 14 -27.00 2.73 18.66
CA LEU A 14 -26.43 3.79 17.82
C LEU A 14 -24.91 3.72 17.79
N GLU A 15 -24.29 3.50 18.94
CA GLU A 15 -22.84 3.38 19.11
C GLU A 15 -22.26 2.20 18.31
N GLU A 16 -22.93 1.05 18.33
CA GLU A 16 -22.55 -0.12 17.53
C GLU A 16 -22.66 0.15 16.03
N LYS A 17 -23.75 0.82 15.58
CA LYS A 17 -23.91 1.22 14.16
C LYS A 17 -22.79 2.14 13.71
N ILE A 18 -22.43 3.14 14.51
CA ILE A 18 -21.33 4.07 14.22
C ILE A 18 -20.01 3.33 14.19
N GLY A 19 -19.77 2.42 15.14
CA GLY A 19 -18.57 1.58 15.16
C GLY A 19 -18.40 0.74 13.90
N GLN A 20 -19.50 0.21 13.35
CA GLN A 20 -19.49 -0.52 12.07
C GLN A 20 -19.21 0.36 10.85
N CYS A 21 -19.09 1.67 11.00
CA CYS A 21 -18.58 2.58 9.99
C CYS A 21 -17.07 2.89 10.16
N LEU A 22 -16.36 2.23 11.08
CA LEU A 22 -14.98 2.53 11.40
C LEU A 22 -14.05 1.33 11.11
N VAL A 23 -12.89 1.64 10.51
CA VAL A 23 -11.73 0.76 10.47
C VAL A 23 -10.63 1.43 11.28
N ILE A 24 -10.25 0.82 12.39
CA ILE A 24 -9.28 1.40 13.32
C ILE A 24 -7.88 0.84 13.06
N GLY A 25 -6.86 1.71 13.21
CA GLY A 25 -5.47 1.33 13.01
C GLY A 25 -4.85 0.70 14.25
N PHE A 26 -3.96 -0.24 14.01
CA PHE A 26 -3.06 -0.76 15.01
C PHE A 26 -1.68 -1.01 14.41
N VAL A 27 -0.63 -0.65 15.15
CA VAL A 27 0.77 -0.80 14.71
C VAL A 27 1.49 -1.77 15.62
N GLY A 28 2.13 -2.76 15.03
CA GLY A 28 2.93 -3.77 15.74
C GLY A 28 2.32 -5.17 15.70
N SER A 29 2.97 -6.09 16.40
CA SER A 29 2.68 -7.53 16.39
C SER A 29 2.19 -8.07 17.73
N VAL A 30 2.02 -7.21 18.72
CA VAL A 30 1.61 -7.59 20.09
C VAL A 30 0.36 -6.83 20.45
N ALA A 31 -0.72 -7.55 20.73
CA ALA A 31 -1.96 -6.96 21.23
C ALA A 31 -1.72 -6.27 22.58
N THR A 32 -2.18 -5.04 22.68
CA THR A 32 -2.12 -4.26 23.93
C THR A 32 -3.48 -4.20 24.57
N PRO A 33 -3.58 -3.95 25.88
CA PRO A 33 -4.86 -3.69 26.53
C PRO A 33 -5.69 -2.60 25.83
N GLU A 34 -5.00 -1.64 25.23
CA GLU A 34 -5.64 -0.54 24.52
C GLU A 34 -6.41 -0.96 23.26
N ILE A 35 -5.87 -1.86 22.45
CA ILE A 35 -6.62 -2.31 21.26
C ILE A 35 -7.85 -3.11 21.65
N PHE A 36 -7.79 -3.93 22.71
CA PHE A 36 -8.94 -4.64 23.23
C PHE A 36 -10.01 -3.67 23.78
N ARG A 37 -9.57 -2.66 24.56
CA ARG A 37 -10.46 -1.58 25.01
C ARG A 37 -11.21 -0.94 23.84
N ARG A 38 -10.50 -0.60 22.78
CA ARG A 38 -11.09 0.03 21.57
C ARG A 38 -12.06 -0.90 20.83
N ILE A 39 -11.76 -2.18 20.74
CA ILE A 39 -12.67 -3.16 20.14
C ILE A 39 -13.99 -3.22 20.92
N HIS A 40 -13.93 -3.26 22.26
CA HIS A 40 -15.13 -3.34 23.10
C HIS A 40 -15.87 -2.01 23.23
N GLN A 41 -15.16 -0.89 23.16
CA GLN A 41 -15.77 0.43 23.31
C GLN A 41 -16.38 0.95 22.02
N TYR A 42 -15.73 0.72 20.88
CA TYR A 42 -16.11 1.33 19.61
C TYR A 42 -16.74 0.35 18.62
N HIS A 43 -16.71 -0.94 18.89
CA HIS A 43 -17.30 -1.98 18.02
C HIS A 43 -16.92 -1.84 16.53
N PRO A 44 -15.64 -1.68 16.16
CA PRO A 44 -15.25 -1.34 14.80
C PRO A 44 -15.62 -2.44 13.79
N ALA A 45 -15.89 -2.04 12.54
CA ALA A 45 -16.09 -2.99 11.44
C ALA A 45 -14.83 -3.78 11.12
N GLY A 46 -13.66 -3.15 11.25
CA GLY A 46 -12.39 -3.77 10.93
C GLY A 46 -11.20 -3.13 11.63
N ILE A 47 -10.07 -3.81 11.51
CA ILE A 47 -8.77 -3.31 12.00
C ILE A 47 -7.79 -3.33 10.82
N ARG A 48 -7.17 -2.18 10.58
CA ARG A 48 -6.03 -2.09 9.70
C ARG A 48 -4.77 -2.34 10.51
N VAL A 49 -4.06 -3.38 10.17
CA VAL A 49 -2.84 -3.77 10.86
C VAL A 49 -1.61 -3.36 10.05
N GLY A 50 -0.63 -2.77 10.71
CA GLY A 50 0.64 -2.41 10.13
C GLY A 50 1.78 -2.99 10.96
N MET A 51 2.75 -3.58 10.26
CA MET A 51 3.90 -4.22 10.90
C MET A 51 5.11 -3.29 11.06
N THR A 52 4.94 -2.00 10.84
CA THR A 52 6.00 -1.03 11.12
C THR A 52 6.33 -0.99 12.60
N MET A 53 7.54 -0.55 12.91
CA MET A 53 7.96 -0.41 14.31
C MET A 53 6.98 0.47 15.09
N ARG A 54 6.62 0.00 16.27
CA ARG A 54 5.94 0.80 17.25
C ARG A 54 6.91 1.84 17.77
N THR A 55 6.68 3.10 17.43
CA THR A 55 7.48 4.20 17.94
C THR A 55 6.73 4.90 19.06
N LYS A 56 7.47 5.55 19.96
CA LYS A 56 6.88 6.40 21.00
C LYS A 56 6.04 7.53 20.41
N THR A 57 6.43 8.00 19.23
CA THR A 57 5.69 9.00 18.45
C THR A 57 4.28 8.53 18.11
N ALA A 58 4.13 7.30 17.63
CA ALA A 58 2.82 6.73 17.30
C ALA A 58 1.91 6.55 18.53
N VAL A 59 2.48 6.38 19.70
CA VAL A 59 1.73 6.15 20.94
C VAL A 59 1.38 7.45 21.67
N HIS A 60 2.26 8.46 21.61
CA HIS A 60 2.14 9.66 22.43
C HIS A 60 1.71 10.91 21.69
N ASP A 61 1.76 10.89 20.38
CA ASP A 61 1.31 11.99 19.54
C ASP A 61 0.04 11.58 18.79
N PRO A 62 -1.12 12.14 19.15
CA PRO A 62 -2.37 11.83 18.48
C PRO A 62 -2.39 12.25 17.00
N TYR A 63 -1.45 13.05 16.56
CA TYR A 63 -1.35 13.55 15.18
C TYR A 63 -0.19 12.96 14.38
N ALA A 64 0.79 12.36 15.05
CA ALA A 64 1.89 11.63 14.43
C ALA A 64 1.65 10.12 14.60
N THR A 65 1.00 9.55 13.63
CA THR A 65 0.42 8.23 13.71
C THR A 65 1.42 7.10 13.49
N SER A 66 2.48 7.35 12.72
CA SER A 66 3.60 6.43 12.54
C SER A 66 4.82 7.13 11.95
N ALA A 67 5.97 6.48 11.95
CA ALA A 67 7.16 6.98 11.28
C ALA A 67 6.94 7.20 9.78
N SER A 68 6.13 6.37 9.13
CA SER A 68 5.73 6.54 7.74
C SER A 68 4.85 7.77 7.49
N CYS A 69 4.29 8.34 8.54
CA CYS A 69 3.37 9.48 8.51
C CYS A 69 3.95 10.75 9.13
N ALA A 70 5.21 10.73 9.55
CA ALA A 70 5.90 11.90 10.12
C ALA A 70 5.84 13.15 9.21
N HIS A 71 5.62 12.97 7.94
CA HIS A 71 5.41 14.03 6.96
C HIS A 71 3.97 14.57 6.89
N ARG A 72 3.02 13.96 7.60
CA ARG A 72 1.64 14.47 7.71
C ARG A 72 1.52 15.59 8.71
N VAL A 73 2.60 16.15 9.19
CA VAL A 73 2.60 17.20 10.19
C VAL A 73 2.02 18.48 9.61
N ILE A 74 0.73 18.54 9.59
CA ILE A 74 -0.02 19.75 9.32
C ILE A 74 -0.33 20.47 10.62
N ARG A 75 -0.45 19.72 11.72
CA ARG A 75 -0.56 20.27 13.08
C ARG A 75 0.69 19.91 13.84
N LYS A 76 1.26 20.91 14.51
CA LYS A 76 2.33 20.64 15.47
C LYS A 76 1.81 19.68 16.54
N PRO A 77 2.54 18.60 16.84
CA PRO A 77 2.20 17.69 17.90
C PRO A 77 1.97 18.45 19.20
N LYS A 78 0.93 18.09 19.94
CA LYS A 78 0.75 18.57 21.32
C LYS A 78 1.76 17.88 22.23
N GLY A 79 2.96 18.37 22.25
CA GLY A 79 4.04 17.83 23.04
C GLY A 79 5.25 17.43 22.21
N THR A 80 6.39 17.44 22.81
CA THR A 80 7.65 16.97 22.23
C THR A 80 7.83 15.51 22.60
N VAL A 81 7.99 14.66 21.60
CA VAL A 81 8.51 13.31 21.82
C VAL A 81 9.98 13.47 22.18
N LYS A 82 10.28 13.41 23.46
CA LYS A 82 11.65 13.63 23.95
C LYS A 82 12.57 12.44 23.75
N ASP A 83 12.00 11.23 23.70
CA ASP A 83 12.77 10.00 23.61
C ASP A 83 12.14 9.08 22.56
N PHE A 84 12.94 8.66 21.63
CA PHE A 84 12.61 7.60 20.71
C PHE A 84 12.84 6.27 21.41
N ILE A 85 11.77 5.53 21.69
CA ILE A 85 11.89 4.14 22.10
C ILE A 85 11.66 3.32 20.84
N PRO A 86 12.68 2.65 20.31
CA PRO A 86 12.48 1.71 19.23
C PRO A 86 11.44 0.68 19.69
N GLY A 87 10.36 0.52 18.93
CA GLY A 87 9.44 -0.59 19.17
C GLY A 87 10.20 -1.90 19.00
N ILE A 88 9.64 -2.99 19.50
CA ILE A 88 10.15 -4.31 19.18
C ILE A 88 9.98 -4.47 17.67
N PRO A 89 11.07 -4.73 16.94
CA PRO A 89 10.96 -4.93 15.49
C PRO A 89 10.01 -6.10 15.21
N ALA A 90 9.03 -5.86 14.38
CA ALA A 90 8.07 -6.88 13.98
C ALA A 90 8.74 -8.08 13.26
N CYS A 91 9.98 -7.94 12.83
CA CYS A 91 10.80 -8.99 12.23
C CYS A 91 11.07 -10.19 13.14
N HIS A 92 10.77 -10.10 14.42
CA HIS A 92 10.88 -11.23 15.35
C HIS A 92 9.56 -11.99 15.57
N CYS A 93 8.49 -11.60 14.88
CA CYS A 93 7.20 -12.27 14.96
C CYS A 93 7.15 -13.45 13.99
N THR A 94 6.85 -14.65 14.47
CA THR A 94 6.58 -15.80 13.61
C THR A 94 5.19 -15.71 12.97
N ASN A 95 4.91 -16.52 11.95
CA ASN A 95 3.58 -16.56 11.33
C ASN A 95 2.51 -17.01 12.33
N GLU A 96 2.84 -17.97 13.21
CA GLU A 96 1.95 -18.45 14.26
C GLU A 96 1.66 -17.35 15.29
N GLU A 97 2.67 -16.63 15.75
CA GLU A 97 2.50 -15.52 16.70
C GLU A 97 1.66 -14.40 16.10
N TRP A 98 1.91 -14.06 14.83
CA TRP A 98 1.10 -13.09 14.10
C TRP A 98 -0.35 -13.52 13.95
N THR A 99 -0.57 -14.77 13.51
CA THR A 99 -1.92 -15.32 13.34
C THR A 99 -2.64 -15.43 14.68
N ALA A 100 -1.93 -15.85 15.76
CA ALA A 100 -2.48 -15.88 17.11
C ALA A 100 -2.90 -14.48 17.57
N TYR A 101 -2.09 -13.48 17.28
CA TYR A 101 -2.41 -12.08 17.54
C TYR A 101 -3.69 -11.66 16.80
N LEU A 102 -3.79 -11.87 15.48
CA LEU A 102 -5.01 -11.54 14.72
C LEU A 102 -6.24 -12.32 15.23
N ASN A 103 -6.06 -13.58 15.60
CA ASN A 103 -7.11 -14.38 16.20
C ASN A 103 -7.62 -13.80 17.52
N SER A 104 -6.73 -13.23 18.35
CA SER A 104 -7.13 -12.62 19.62
C SER A 104 -8.03 -11.39 19.40
N LEU A 105 -7.72 -10.55 18.39
CA LEU A 105 -8.54 -9.40 18.03
C LEU A 105 -9.94 -9.82 17.54
N LYS A 106 -10.00 -10.87 16.71
CA LYS A 106 -11.25 -11.41 16.20
C LYS A 106 -12.13 -11.99 17.30
N LYS A 107 -11.51 -12.72 18.25
CA LYS A 107 -12.21 -13.27 19.42
C LYS A 107 -12.79 -12.15 20.26
N ALA A 108 -12.01 -11.10 20.55
CA ALA A 108 -12.48 -9.97 21.33
C ALA A 108 -13.73 -9.30 20.71
N ALA A 109 -13.76 -9.15 19.39
CA ALA A 109 -14.95 -8.59 18.71
C ALA A 109 -16.19 -9.48 18.86
N MET A 110 -16.02 -10.79 18.95
CA MET A 110 -17.13 -11.74 19.16
C MET A 110 -17.64 -11.77 20.60
N GLU A 111 -16.94 -11.14 21.54
CA GLU A 111 -17.38 -10.97 22.95
C GLU A 111 -18.27 -9.72 23.13
N ASN A 112 -18.43 -8.90 22.11
CA ASN A 112 -19.29 -7.73 22.15
C ASN A 112 -20.79 -8.12 22.24
N PRO A 113 -21.68 -7.24 22.77
CA PRO A 113 -23.11 -7.52 22.87
C PRO A 113 -23.77 -7.91 21.54
N THR A 114 -23.39 -7.20 20.47
CA THR A 114 -23.72 -7.60 19.09
C THR A 114 -22.46 -8.16 18.44
N PRO A 115 -22.29 -9.51 18.43
CA PRO A 115 -21.06 -10.14 17.97
C PRO A 115 -20.94 -10.11 16.45
N ILE A 116 -20.24 -9.10 15.92
CA ILE A 116 -19.96 -8.97 14.49
C ILE A 116 -18.47 -9.23 14.25
N PRO A 117 -18.13 -10.20 13.39
CA PRO A 117 -16.73 -10.45 13.04
C PRO A 117 -16.05 -9.21 12.46
N ILE A 118 -14.92 -8.82 13.04
CA ILE A 118 -14.08 -7.76 12.47
C ILE A 118 -13.32 -8.29 11.25
N HIS A 119 -13.16 -7.47 10.23
CA HIS A 119 -12.22 -7.76 9.15
C HIS A 119 -10.82 -7.25 9.52
N ILE A 120 -9.80 -7.96 9.06
CA ILE A 120 -8.40 -7.52 9.15
C ILE A 120 -7.99 -7.06 7.76
N THR A 121 -7.47 -5.84 7.67
CA THR A 121 -7.05 -5.25 6.40
C THR A 121 -5.60 -4.79 6.38
N VAL A 122 -4.96 -4.91 5.23
CA VAL A 122 -3.57 -4.52 4.96
C VAL A 122 -3.43 -3.88 3.60
N ASP A 123 -2.33 -3.14 3.41
CA ASP A 123 -1.82 -2.77 2.09
C ASP A 123 -0.77 -3.79 1.63
N MET A 124 -0.89 -4.25 0.37
CA MET A 124 0.07 -5.13 -0.27
C MET A 124 0.04 -4.84 -1.78
N GLU A 125 0.99 -4.04 -2.25
CA GLU A 125 1.04 -3.53 -3.63
C GLU A 125 2.36 -3.93 -4.33
N GLY A 126 2.86 -5.12 -4.03
CA GLY A 126 4.18 -5.58 -4.45
C GLY A 126 5.31 -5.09 -3.51
N GLU A 127 6.55 -5.19 -3.97
CA GLU A 127 7.75 -4.89 -3.17
C GLU A 127 7.83 -3.44 -2.66
N ASN A 128 7.08 -2.52 -3.27
CA ASN A 128 7.13 -1.10 -2.93
C ASN A 128 6.16 -0.69 -1.81
N SER A 129 5.20 -1.55 -1.44
CA SER A 129 4.23 -1.26 -0.39
C SER A 129 3.68 -2.56 0.19
N ALA A 130 4.22 -2.96 1.34
CA ALA A 130 3.84 -4.17 2.03
C ALA A 130 3.73 -3.91 3.53
N ASP A 131 2.57 -4.18 4.11
CA ASP A 131 2.34 -4.07 5.55
C ASP A 131 2.84 -5.30 6.33
N TYR A 132 3.01 -6.42 5.66
CA TYR A 132 3.55 -7.66 6.25
C TYR A 132 4.76 -8.16 5.47
N PRO A 133 5.99 -7.69 5.79
CA PRO A 133 7.21 -8.06 5.07
C PRO A 133 8.00 -9.20 5.75
N PHE A 134 7.36 -10.10 6.49
CA PHE A 134 8.05 -11.06 7.38
C PHE A 134 7.61 -12.51 7.15
N GLY A 135 8.15 -13.42 7.95
CA GLY A 135 7.72 -14.81 8.03
C GLY A 135 7.91 -15.62 6.76
N GLY A 136 8.81 -15.20 5.88
CA GLY A 136 9.06 -15.89 4.61
C GLY A 136 8.02 -15.60 3.52
N ILE A 137 7.17 -14.57 3.69
CA ILE A 137 6.19 -14.18 2.68
C ILE A 137 6.88 -13.86 1.34
N HIS A 138 6.29 -14.31 0.25
CA HIS A 138 6.78 -14.03 -1.09
C HIS A 138 6.38 -12.64 -1.55
N PHE A 139 7.33 -11.92 -2.14
CA PHE A 139 7.15 -10.59 -2.68
C PHE A 139 7.14 -10.60 -4.20
N PHE A 140 6.31 -9.74 -4.75
CA PHE A 140 6.16 -9.62 -6.19
C PHE A 140 6.60 -8.23 -6.66
N PRO A 141 7.11 -8.10 -7.90
CA PRO A 141 7.41 -6.79 -8.48
C PRO A 141 6.20 -5.85 -8.44
N SER A 142 6.46 -4.56 -8.62
CA SER A 142 5.39 -3.55 -8.65
C SER A 142 4.31 -3.87 -9.70
N ASN A 143 3.11 -3.32 -9.50
CA ASN A 143 2.01 -3.49 -10.46
C ASN A 143 2.41 -3.10 -11.88
N MET A 144 3.22 -2.05 -12.06
CA MET A 144 3.70 -1.64 -13.39
C MET A 144 4.63 -2.68 -14.01
N GLY A 145 5.47 -3.34 -13.22
CA GLY A 145 6.26 -4.47 -13.70
C GLY A 145 5.37 -5.57 -14.25
N ILE A 146 4.36 -5.96 -13.49
CA ILE A 146 3.37 -6.95 -13.92
C ILE A 146 2.61 -6.44 -15.16
N GLY A 147 2.13 -5.18 -15.16
CA GLY A 147 1.38 -4.55 -16.24
C GLY A 147 2.18 -4.34 -17.55
N THR A 148 3.51 -4.45 -17.49
CA THR A 148 4.40 -4.37 -18.66
C THR A 148 4.98 -5.74 -19.06
N SER A 149 4.58 -6.83 -18.40
CA SER A 149 5.08 -8.19 -18.67
C SER A 149 4.60 -8.77 -20.01
N GLY A 150 3.54 -8.22 -20.63
CA GLY A 150 2.89 -8.77 -21.80
C GLY A 150 1.97 -9.97 -21.50
N ASP A 151 1.78 -10.32 -20.23
CA ASP A 151 0.97 -11.46 -19.77
C ASP A 151 -0.07 -11.01 -18.72
N PRO A 152 -1.31 -10.69 -19.13
CA PRO A 152 -2.37 -10.33 -18.18
C PRO A 152 -2.71 -11.44 -17.17
N GLU A 153 -2.54 -12.72 -17.54
CA GLU A 153 -2.78 -13.84 -16.62
C GLU A 153 -1.75 -13.87 -15.47
N LEU A 154 -0.58 -13.28 -15.66
CA LEU A 154 0.38 -13.10 -14.57
C LEU A 154 -0.22 -12.24 -13.45
N ALA A 155 -0.97 -11.18 -13.78
CA ALA A 155 -1.64 -10.35 -12.76
C ALA A 155 -2.66 -11.15 -11.94
N ARG A 156 -3.42 -12.06 -12.57
CA ARG A 156 -4.35 -12.96 -11.86
C ARG A 156 -3.60 -13.89 -10.91
N ARG A 157 -2.56 -14.56 -11.41
CA ARG A 157 -1.78 -15.52 -10.61
C ARG A 157 -1.03 -14.83 -9.46
N VAL A 158 -0.41 -13.67 -9.70
CA VAL A 158 0.25 -12.88 -8.64
C VAL A 158 -0.75 -12.45 -7.58
N SER A 159 -1.93 -11.95 -7.96
CA SER A 159 -2.95 -11.51 -7.02
C SER A 159 -3.54 -12.70 -6.23
N TRP A 160 -3.71 -13.87 -6.88
CA TRP A 160 -4.07 -15.09 -6.18
C TRP A 160 -2.98 -15.48 -5.15
N ALA A 161 -1.70 -15.46 -5.54
CA ALA A 161 -0.60 -15.81 -4.67
C ALA A 161 -0.49 -14.87 -3.45
N VAL A 162 -0.67 -13.56 -3.64
CA VAL A 162 -0.74 -12.58 -2.55
C VAL A 162 -1.92 -12.89 -1.62
N GLY A 163 -3.11 -13.05 -2.19
CA GLY A 163 -4.33 -13.34 -1.42
C GLY A 163 -4.24 -14.68 -0.66
N ARG A 164 -3.66 -15.71 -1.29
CA ARG A 164 -3.45 -17.05 -0.70
C ARG A 164 -2.61 -17.00 0.58
N GLN A 165 -1.51 -16.24 0.55
CA GLN A 165 -0.65 -16.04 1.72
C GLN A 165 -1.37 -15.27 2.82
N LEU A 166 -2.00 -14.15 2.47
CA LEU A 166 -2.67 -13.28 3.42
C LEU A 166 -3.88 -13.95 4.09
N THR A 167 -4.69 -14.69 3.34
CA THR A 167 -5.86 -15.39 3.91
C THR A 167 -5.46 -16.53 4.85
N ALA A 168 -4.36 -17.23 4.59
CA ALA A 168 -3.81 -18.23 5.50
C ALA A 168 -3.40 -17.60 6.84
N LEU A 169 -2.73 -16.46 6.82
CA LEU A 169 -2.35 -15.68 7.99
C LEU A 169 -3.53 -15.06 8.75
N GLY A 170 -4.73 -15.05 8.17
CA GLY A 170 -5.91 -14.50 8.81
C GLY A 170 -6.30 -13.09 8.39
N VAL A 171 -5.67 -12.52 7.39
CA VAL A 171 -6.12 -11.29 6.75
C VAL A 171 -7.34 -11.59 5.87
N SER A 172 -8.35 -10.74 5.90
CA SER A 172 -9.61 -10.97 5.18
C SER A 172 -9.93 -9.89 4.14
N TRP A 173 -9.20 -8.78 4.17
CA TRP A 173 -9.44 -7.63 3.30
C TRP A 173 -8.11 -7.03 2.86
N ILE A 174 -8.00 -6.62 1.60
CA ILE A 174 -6.79 -6.00 1.06
C ILE A 174 -7.12 -4.68 0.37
N HIS A 175 -6.29 -3.67 0.58
CA HIS A 175 -6.39 -2.40 -0.13
C HIS A 175 -5.63 -2.47 -1.47
N SER A 176 -6.09 -3.34 -2.33
CA SER A 176 -5.65 -3.60 -3.72
C SER A 176 -6.84 -4.07 -4.55
N PRO A 177 -6.81 -3.91 -5.88
CA PRO A 177 -5.76 -3.35 -6.73
C PRO A 177 -5.76 -1.82 -6.79
N VAL A 178 -4.60 -1.24 -7.18
CA VAL A 178 -4.51 0.19 -7.53
C VAL A 178 -5.10 0.38 -8.94
N LEU A 179 -6.13 1.23 -9.04
CA LEU A 179 -6.87 1.52 -10.27
C LEU A 179 -6.46 2.86 -10.91
N ASP A 180 -5.58 3.58 -10.24
CA ASP A 180 -5.02 4.81 -10.77
C ASP A 180 -4.20 4.52 -12.02
N VAL A 181 -4.46 5.22 -13.13
CA VAL A 181 -3.66 5.14 -14.36
C VAL A 181 -2.63 6.26 -14.35
N ASN A 182 -1.34 5.91 -14.31
CA ASN A 182 -0.26 6.91 -14.15
C ASN A 182 0.02 7.66 -15.45
N THR A 183 -0.83 8.63 -15.76
CA THR A 183 -0.70 9.47 -16.98
C THR A 183 0.34 10.57 -16.84
N ASN A 184 0.75 10.91 -15.61
CA ASN A 184 1.81 11.88 -15.35
C ASN A 184 3.09 11.17 -14.88
N PRO A 185 4.17 11.15 -15.70
CA PRO A 185 5.45 10.53 -15.30
C PRO A 185 6.08 11.14 -14.04
N LYS A 186 5.70 12.39 -13.70
CA LYS A 186 6.17 13.11 -12.52
C LYS A 186 5.26 12.96 -11.31
N ASN A 187 4.25 12.09 -11.38
CA ASN A 187 3.36 11.84 -10.25
C ASN A 187 4.18 11.33 -9.05
N PRO A 188 4.16 12.05 -7.90
CA PRO A 188 5.03 11.71 -6.77
C PRO A 188 4.54 10.52 -5.96
N GLU A 189 3.32 10.05 -6.21
CA GLU A 189 2.65 9.09 -5.35
C GLU A 189 2.25 7.79 -6.05
N ILE A 190 1.77 7.84 -7.30
CA ILE A 190 1.31 6.66 -8.01
C ILE A 190 2.47 5.93 -8.70
N GLY A 191 3.09 6.53 -9.70
CA GLY A 191 4.25 5.92 -10.36
C GLY A 191 4.04 4.44 -10.71
N THR A 192 4.94 3.60 -10.23
CA THR A 192 4.94 2.15 -10.46
C THR A 192 3.87 1.37 -9.69
N ARG A 193 3.08 2.03 -8.82
CA ARG A 193 1.90 1.42 -8.19
C ARG A 193 0.76 1.20 -9.19
N SER A 194 0.68 2.00 -10.26
CA SER A 194 -0.22 1.77 -11.40
C SER A 194 0.21 0.53 -12.20
N TYR A 195 -0.75 -0.20 -12.77
CA TYR A 195 -0.43 -1.28 -13.70
C TYR A 195 0.15 -0.76 -15.02
N ASN A 196 -0.32 0.40 -15.50
CA ASN A 196 0.17 0.98 -16.75
C ASN A 196 -0.17 2.47 -16.85
N SER A 197 0.43 3.17 -17.81
CA SER A 197 0.03 4.52 -18.22
C SER A 197 -1.04 4.54 -19.33
N ASP A 198 -1.28 3.40 -19.98
CA ASP A 198 -2.38 3.19 -20.92
C ASP A 198 -3.64 2.70 -20.19
N PHE A 199 -4.78 3.32 -20.47
CA PHE A 199 -6.02 3.09 -19.75
C PHE A 199 -6.59 1.67 -19.94
N GLU A 200 -6.57 1.16 -21.19
CA GLU A 200 -7.12 -0.16 -21.49
C GLU A 200 -6.25 -1.27 -20.91
N THR A 201 -4.93 -1.12 -21.04
CA THR A 201 -3.96 -2.04 -20.45
C THR A 201 -4.10 -2.06 -18.93
N ALA A 202 -4.13 -0.90 -18.27
CA ALA A 202 -4.29 -0.80 -16.82
C ALA A 202 -5.61 -1.47 -16.37
N ALA A 203 -6.71 -1.23 -17.09
CA ALA A 203 -8.01 -1.82 -16.76
C ALA A 203 -8.01 -3.36 -16.94
N LEU A 204 -7.36 -3.88 -17.99
CA LEU A 204 -7.25 -5.31 -18.23
C LEU A 204 -6.47 -6.01 -17.10
N TYR A 205 -5.30 -5.48 -16.74
CA TYR A 205 -4.48 -6.07 -15.67
C TYR A 205 -5.15 -5.97 -14.29
N ALA A 206 -5.81 -4.85 -14.01
CA ALA A 206 -6.56 -4.68 -12.76
C ALA A 206 -7.76 -5.65 -12.68
N GLU A 207 -8.46 -5.91 -13.79
CA GLU A 207 -9.53 -6.91 -13.84
C GLU A 207 -9.00 -8.32 -13.55
N LYS A 208 -7.86 -8.68 -14.14
CA LYS A 208 -7.20 -9.96 -13.88
C LYS A 208 -6.75 -10.07 -12.42
N ALA A 209 -6.25 -8.98 -11.83
CA ALA A 209 -5.91 -8.94 -10.41
C ALA A 209 -7.15 -9.17 -9.52
N LEU A 210 -8.29 -8.53 -9.83
CA LEU A 210 -9.56 -8.76 -9.13
C LEU A 210 -9.97 -10.24 -9.18
N GLN A 211 -9.82 -10.90 -10.33
CA GLN A 211 -10.12 -12.34 -10.48
C GLN A 211 -9.23 -13.18 -9.53
N GLY A 212 -7.92 -12.92 -9.51
CA GLY A 212 -6.98 -13.66 -8.65
C GLY A 212 -7.26 -13.48 -7.16
N PHE A 213 -7.52 -12.26 -6.70
CA PHE A 213 -7.90 -12.00 -5.31
C PHE A 213 -9.21 -12.70 -4.93
N ARG A 214 -10.21 -12.70 -5.84
CA ARG A 214 -11.48 -13.41 -5.61
C ARG A 214 -11.27 -14.92 -5.49
N GLU A 215 -10.44 -15.52 -6.33
CA GLU A 215 -10.06 -16.93 -6.26
C GLU A 215 -9.37 -17.27 -4.93
N ALA A 216 -8.59 -16.35 -4.38
CA ALA A 216 -7.97 -16.50 -3.06
C ALA A 216 -8.94 -16.26 -1.89
N GLY A 217 -10.17 -15.79 -2.14
CA GLY A 217 -11.19 -15.55 -1.13
C GLY A 217 -10.93 -14.32 -0.25
N ILE A 218 -10.16 -13.32 -0.73
CA ILE A 218 -9.89 -12.08 -0.01
C ILE A 218 -10.74 -10.93 -0.56
N ILE A 219 -11.31 -10.11 0.33
CA ILE A 219 -12.07 -8.92 -0.05
C ILE A 219 -11.10 -7.86 -0.59
N THR A 220 -11.40 -7.31 -1.76
CA THR A 220 -10.53 -6.36 -2.47
C THR A 220 -11.06 -4.94 -2.42
N THR A 221 -10.16 -3.97 -2.44
CA THR A 221 -10.50 -2.54 -2.51
C THR A 221 -9.79 -1.87 -3.67
N GLY A 222 -10.54 -1.50 -4.69
CA GLY A 222 -10.00 -0.71 -5.81
C GLY A 222 -9.74 0.75 -5.40
N LYS A 223 -8.56 1.30 -5.72
CA LYS A 223 -8.14 2.62 -5.24
C LYS A 223 -7.35 3.42 -6.28
N HIS A 224 -7.45 4.76 -6.25
CA HIS A 224 -8.15 5.67 -5.35
C HIS A 224 -9.19 6.46 -6.17
N PHE A 225 -10.47 6.27 -5.91
CA PHE A 225 -11.55 6.85 -6.72
C PHE A 225 -11.61 8.39 -6.61
N PRO A 226 -11.77 9.14 -7.70
CA PRO A 226 -12.03 8.74 -9.10
C PRO A 226 -10.78 8.55 -9.98
N GLY A 227 -9.59 8.44 -9.42
CA GLY A 227 -8.33 8.26 -10.11
C GLY A 227 -7.40 9.47 -9.98
N ARG A 228 -6.20 9.27 -9.41
CA ARG A 228 -5.23 10.35 -9.15
C ARG A 228 -3.90 10.19 -9.90
N GLY A 229 -3.88 9.38 -10.95
CA GLY A 229 -2.67 9.14 -11.74
C GLY A 229 -2.14 10.36 -12.51
N ALA A 230 -2.96 11.39 -12.69
CA ALA A 230 -2.58 12.66 -13.31
C ALA A 230 -2.03 13.71 -12.30
N SER A 231 -2.05 13.43 -10.99
CA SER A 231 -1.63 14.39 -9.97
C SER A 231 -0.17 14.80 -10.10
N THR A 232 0.13 16.05 -9.76
CA THR A 232 1.48 16.59 -9.57
C THR A 232 1.86 16.75 -8.09
N GLN A 233 0.95 16.45 -7.19
CA GLN A 233 1.04 16.65 -5.74
C GLN A 233 0.77 15.35 -5.00
N ASP A 234 1.30 15.25 -3.76
CA ASP A 234 1.16 14.10 -2.88
C ASP A 234 0.10 14.36 -1.80
N ALA A 235 -0.95 13.56 -1.78
CA ALA A 235 -2.05 13.68 -0.82
C ALA A 235 -1.64 13.44 0.64
N HIS A 236 -0.45 12.92 0.91
CA HIS A 236 0.03 12.76 2.27
C HIS A 236 0.42 14.11 2.91
N GLY A 237 0.82 15.11 2.15
CA GLY A 237 1.31 16.40 2.66
C GLY A 237 0.33 17.56 2.49
N GLU A 238 -0.45 17.56 1.42
CA GLU A 238 -1.34 18.65 1.04
C GLU A 238 -2.58 18.12 0.32
N LEU A 239 -3.56 18.99 0.02
CA LEU A 239 -4.70 18.63 -0.84
C LEU A 239 -4.29 18.75 -2.31
N PRO A 240 -4.12 17.67 -3.06
CA PRO A 240 -3.88 17.74 -4.50
C PRO A 240 -5.13 18.24 -5.22
N VAL A 241 -4.90 18.97 -6.31
CA VAL A 241 -5.96 19.41 -7.23
C VAL A 241 -5.65 18.87 -8.62
N ILE A 242 -6.56 18.08 -9.17
CA ILE A 242 -6.49 17.61 -10.55
C ILE A 242 -7.49 18.43 -11.37
N ASP A 243 -7.00 19.52 -11.95
CA ASP A 243 -7.78 20.45 -12.77
C ASP A 243 -7.64 20.08 -14.25
N LEU A 244 -8.33 19.02 -14.64
CA LEU A 244 -8.42 18.53 -16.02
C LEU A 244 -9.85 18.66 -16.54
N PRO A 245 -10.03 18.80 -17.86
CA PRO A 245 -11.35 18.74 -18.48
C PRO A 245 -12.08 17.44 -18.09
N GLU A 246 -13.39 17.51 -17.90
CA GLU A 246 -14.20 16.35 -17.51
C GLU A 246 -14.00 15.16 -18.44
N ALA A 247 -13.89 15.40 -19.75
CA ALA A 247 -13.67 14.34 -20.73
C ALA A 247 -12.37 13.56 -20.50
N GLU A 248 -11.31 14.21 -20.01
CA GLU A 248 -10.06 13.54 -19.64
C GLU A 248 -10.20 12.79 -18.31
N LEU A 249 -10.83 13.41 -17.32
CA LEU A 249 -11.11 12.75 -16.03
C LEU A 249 -11.96 11.48 -16.21
N ARG A 250 -12.94 11.51 -17.12
CA ARG A 250 -13.76 10.33 -17.43
C ARG A 250 -12.96 9.14 -17.97
N ARG A 251 -11.82 9.36 -18.58
CA ARG A 251 -10.92 8.26 -18.98
C ARG A 251 -10.35 7.53 -17.77
N HIS A 252 -10.05 8.23 -16.69
CA HIS A 252 -9.60 7.60 -15.44
C HIS A 252 -10.68 6.73 -14.78
N LEU A 253 -11.95 6.94 -15.09
CA LEU A 253 -13.05 6.08 -14.59
C LEU A 253 -13.11 4.71 -15.27
N LEU A 254 -12.40 4.50 -16.38
CA LEU A 254 -12.45 3.24 -17.13
C LEU A 254 -12.07 2.04 -16.26
N THR A 255 -10.98 2.15 -15.50
CA THR A 255 -10.50 1.09 -14.60
C THR A 255 -11.54 0.77 -13.52
N PHE A 256 -12.14 1.81 -12.93
CA PHE A 256 -13.18 1.64 -11.92
C PHE A 256 -14.44 1.02 -12.50
N LYS A 257 -14.95 1.55 -13.63
CA LYS A 257 -16.16 1.05 -14.28
C LYS A 257 -16.02 -0.43 -14.65
N ARG A 258 -14.88 -0.80 -15.24
CA ARG A 258 -14.59 -2.18 -15.60
C ARG A 258 -14.62 -3.12 -14.40
N LEU A 259 -14.03 -2.72 -13.26
CA LEU A 259 -14.04 -3.56 -12.08
C LEU A 259 -15.41 -3.56 -11.37
N ILE A 260 -16.14 -2.45 -11.37
CA ILE A 260 -17.52 -2.37 -10.86
C ILE A 260 -18.40 -3.38 -11.61
N ASP A 261 -18.32 -3.41 -12.94
CA ASP A 261 -19.08 -4.34 -13.80
C ASP A 261 -18.68 -5.80 -13.56
N ASN A 262 -17.46 -6.03 -13.06
CA ASN A 262 -16.96 -7.34 -12.67
C ASN A 262 -17.13 -7.65 -11.16
N GLY A 263 -17.93 -6.87 -10.44
CA GLY A 263 -18.32 -7.12 -9.05
C GLY A 263 -17.22 -6.79 -8.03
N LEU A 264 -16.53 -5.66 -8.20
CA LEU A 264 -15.59 -5.13 -7.19
C LEU A 264 -16.34 -4.89 -5.86
N PRO A 265 -15.89 -5.50 -4.74
CA PRO A 265 -16.65 -5.41 -3.47
C PRO A 265 -16.43 -4.10 -2.72
N CYS A 266 -15.28 -3.44 -2.87
CA CYS A 266 -14.98 -2.19 -2.17
C CYS A 266 -14.21 -1.21 -3.05
N ILE A 267 -14.42 0.08 -2.80
CA ILE A 267 -13.67 1.19 -3.41
C ILE A 267 -13.16 2.12 -2.31
N MET A 268 -11.89 2.52 -2.42
CA MET A 268 -11.28 3.54 -1.58
C MET A 268 -11.27 4.89 -2.28
N THR A 269 -11.63 5.95 -1.55
CA THR A 269 -11.71 7.31 -2.08
C THR A 269 -10.36 8.01 -2.12
N ALA A 270 -10.18 8.96 -3.03
CA ALA A 270 -9.00 9.82 -3.10
C ALA A 270 -9.16 11.10 -2.27
N HIS A 271 -8.12 11.48 -1.52
CA HIS A 271 -8.03 12.79 -0.87
C HIS A 271 -7.51 13.84 -1.85
N THR A 272 -8.25 14.06 -2.93
CA THR A 272 -7.88 14.92 -4.07
C THR A 272 -9.10 15.67 -4.54
N ALA A 273 -8.95 16.94 -4.88
CA ALA A 273 -10.02 17.76 -5.43
C ALA A 273 -10.06 17.64 -6.97
N TYR A 274 -11.28 17.61 -7.52
CA TYR A 274 -11.56 17.52 -8.95
C TYR A 274 -12.58 18.60 -9.34
N PRO A 275 -12.14 19.83 -9.67
CA PRO A 275 -13.05 20.96 -9.92
C PRO A 275 -14.10 20.69 -11.01
N ALA A 276 -13.78 19.90 -12.04
CA ALA A 276 -14.72 19.55 -13.09
C ALA A 276 -15.87 18.65 -12.61
N TYR A 277 -15.66 17.83 -11.57
CA TYR A 277 -16.73 17.03 -10.96
C TYR A 277 -17.41 17.78 -9.80
N ASP A 278 -16.63 18.47 -8.98
CA ASP A 278 -17.14 19.25 -7.85
C ASP A 278 -16.41 20.61 -7.73
N PRO A 279 -17.01 21.70 -8.21
CA PRO A 279 -16.41 23.02 -8.19
C PRO A 279 -16.26 23.61 -6.77
N SER A 280 -16.73 22.93 -5.72
CA SER A 280 -16.54 23.38 -4.34
C SER A 280 -15.09 23.32 -3.85
N GLY A 281 -14.20 22.63 -4.58
CA GLY A 281 -12.81 22.43 -4.21
C GLY A 281 -12.60 21.42 -3.08
N ARG A 282 -13.64 20.68 -2.69
CA ARG A 282 -13.53 19.60 -1.68
C ARG A 282 -12.83 18.37 -2.25
N PRO A 283 -12.09 17.63 -1.42
CA PRO A 283 -11.56 16.32 -1.84
C PRO A 283 -12.70 15.34 -2.17
N ALA A 284 -12.45 14.41 -3.08
CA ALA A 284 -13.45 13.41 -3.49
C ALA A 284 -14.07 12.68 -2.29
N THR A 285 -13.28 12.39 -1.27
CA THR A 285 -13.72 11.78 -0.01
C THR A 285 -14.89 12.53 0.68
N LEU A 286 -14.93 13.85 0.54
CA LEU A 286 -15.94 14.71 1.18
C LEU A 286 -16.97 15.27 0.18
N SER A 287 -16.98 14.76 -1.05
CA SER A 287 -17.86 15.25 -2.13
C SER A 287 -19.02 14.31 -2.39
N LYS A 288 -20.24 14.75 -2.07
CA LYS A 288 -21.46 14.03 -2.42
C LYS A 288 -21.62 13.85 -3.93
N LYS A 289 -21.23 14.86 -4.73
CA LYS A 289 -21.26 14.76 -6.20
C LYS A 289 -20.41 13.62 -6.71
N ILE A 290 -19.24 13.37 -6.07
CA ILE A 290 -18.33 12.32 -6.49
C ILE A 290 -18.75 10.96 -5.91
N LEU A 291 -19.05 10.85 -4.62
CA LEU A 291 -19.31 9.55 -4.00
C LEU A 291 -20.77 9.08 -4.18
N THR A 292 -21.73 9.98 -4.08
CA THR A 292 -23.14 9.61 -4.23
C THR A 292 -23.58 9.68 -5.67
N ASP A 293 -23.40 10.85 -6.33
CA ASP A 293 -24.02 11.07 -7.63
C ASP A 293 -23.23 10.35 -8.74
N LEU A 294 -21.89 10.48 -8.79
CA LEU A 294 -21.07 9.83 -9.80
C LEU A 294 -20.86 8.33 -9.49
N LEU A 295 -20.28 7.98 -8.30
CA LEU A 295 -19.90 6.59 -8.04
C LEU A 295 -21.11 5.68 -7.82
N LYS A 296 -21.98 6.02 -6.85
CA LYS A 296 -23.14 5.18 -6.52
C LYS A 296 -24.29 5.34 -7.51
N GLY A 297 -24.50 6.56 -8.05
CA GLY A 297 -25.55 6.90 -9.00
C GLY A 297 -25.20 6.51 -10.44
N GLU A 298 -24.29 7.24 -11.07
CA GLU A 298 -23.98 7.07 -12.50
C GLU A 298 -23.24 5.74 -12.79
N LEU A 299 -22.17 5.43 -12.03
CA LEU A 299 -21.41 4.19 -12.24
C LEU A 299 -22.10 2.96 -11.63
N GLY A 300 -23.14 3.15 -10.81
CA GLY A 300 -23.97 2.09 -10.25
C GLY A 300 -23.31 1.22 -9.19
N PHE A 301 -22.26 1.71 -8.50
CA PHE A 301 -21.54 0.95 -7.49
C PHE A 301 -22.41 0.57 -6.29
N LYS A 302 -22.46 -0.72 -5.97
CA LYS A 302 -23.29 -1.29 -4.89
C LYS A 302 -22.51 -1.74 -3.67
N GLY A 303 -21.18 -1.91 -3.80
CA GLY A 303 -20.30 -2.35 -2.72
C GLY A 303 -20.04 -1.29 -1.65
N THR A 304 -19.05 -1.53 -0.83
CA THR A 304 -18.62 -0.65 0.27
C THR A 304 -17.68 0.44 -0.23
N VAL A 305 -17.87 1.67 0.24
CA VAL A 305 -16.97 2.79 -0.02
C VAL A 305 -16.17 3.08 1.26
N THR A 306 -14.86 2.89 1.24
CA THR A 306 -13.95 3.27 2.34
C THR A 306 -13.22 4.56 2.01
N THR A 307 -12.94 5.39 3.01
CA THR A 307 -11.98 6.48 2.82
C THR A 307 -10.57 5.92 2.70
N ASP A 308 -9.64 6.65 2.07
CA ASP A 308 -8.23 6.55 2.42
C ASP A 308 -8.06 7.01 3.87
N ASP A 309 -6.86 6.91 4.44
CA ASP A 309 -6.65 7.30 5.83
C ASP A 309 -7.07 8.76 6.06
N ILE A 310 -8.12 8.92 6.87
CA ILE A 310 -8.75 10.23 7.12
C ILE A 310 -7.82 11.24 7.79
N THR A 311 -6.68 10.79 8.32
CA THR A 311 -5.67 11.63 8.97
C THR A 311 -4.59 12.12 8.00
N MET A 312 -4.69 11.81 6.71
CA MET A 312 -3.74 12.29 5.69
C MET A 312 -3.82 13.81 5.47
N GLY A 313 -2.70 14.37 5.01
CA GLY A 313 -2.54 15.79 4.74
C GLY A 313 -3.62 16.41 3.86
N GLY A 314 -4.05 15.70 2.82
CA GLY A 314 -5.12 16.14 1.95
C GLY A 314 -6.48 16.41 2.64
N ILE A 315 -6.65 15.93 3.86
CA ILE A 315 -7.83 16.19 4.70
C ILE A 315 -7.49 17.15 5.83
N VAL A 316 -6.51 16.80 6.69
CA VAL A 316 -6.29 17.53 7.94
C VAL A 316 -5.66 18.91 7.75
N ALA A 317 -5.20 19.25 6.53
CA ALA A 317 -4.81 20.60 6.17
C ALA A 317 -5.98 21.58 6.24
N MET A 318 -7.19 21.12 5.95
CA MET A 318 -8.36 21.98 5.77
C MET A 318 -9.51 21.68 6.72
N PHE A 319 -9.57 20.47 7.27
CA PHE A 319 -10.70 19.99 8.06
C PHE A 319 -10.27 19.46 9.43
N GLU A 320 -11.08 19.68 10.45
CA GLU A 320 -11.01 18.93 11.69
C GLU A 320 -11.40 17.47 11.43
N VAL A 321 -10.67 16.51 12.02
CA VAL A 321 -10.84 15.09 11.71
C VAL A 321 -12.28 14.61 11.96
N ALA A 322 -12.90 15.06 13.07
CA ALA A 322 -14.28 14.66 13.36
C ALA A 322 -15.27 15.19 12.34
N ASP A 323 -15.10 16.44 11.90
CA ASP A 323 -15.94 17.03 10.84
C ASP A 323 -15.74 16.32 9.52
N ALA A 324 -14.47 16.00 9.17
CA ALA A 324 -14.15 15.22 7.97
C ALA A 324 -14.83 13.84 7.99
N CYS A 325 -14.84 13.14 9.14
CA CYS A 325 -15.53 11.86 9.27
C CYS A 325 -17.04 11.98 9.04
N ILE A 326 -17.68 12.99 9.65
CA ILE A 326 -19.11 13.25 9.48
C ILE A 326 -19.42 13.56 8.01
N GLU A 327 -18.65 14.44 7.39
CA GLU A 327 -18.84 14.86 6.01
C GLU A 327 -18.57 13.73 5.00
N ALA A 328 -17.58 12.87 5.26
CA ALA A 328 -17.33 11.71 4.43
C ALA A 328 -18.52 10.72 4.45
N LEU A 329 -19.06 10.43 5.63
CA LEU A 329 -20.26 9.60 5.76
C LEU A 329 -21.45 10.25 5.04
N CYS A 330 -21.70 11.54 5.23
CA CYS A 330 -22.75 12.29 4.53
C CYS A 330 -22.55 12.30 3.01
N ALA A 331 -21.32 12.37 2.54
CA ALA A 331 -20.98 12.34 1.12
C ALA A 331 -21.21 10.97 0.47
N GLY A 332 -21.22 9.89 1.25
CA GLY A 332 -21.48 8.55 0.74
C GLY A 332 -20.40 7.52 1.08
N ALA A 333 -19.38 7.85 1.86
CA ALA A 333 -18.47 6.85 2.41
C ALA A 333 -19.21 5.93 3.39
N ASP A 334 -18.83 4.68 3.45
CA ASP A 334 -19.42 3.66 4.31
C ASP A 334 -18.48 3.25 5.44
N LEU A 335 -17.16 3.34 5.22
CA LEU A 335 -16.11 3.09 6.20
C LEU A 335 -15.16 4.28 6.27
N ILE A 336 -14.84 4.70 7.48
CA ILE A 336 -13.78 5.68 7.76
C ILE A 336 -12.55 4.94 8.21
N LEU A 337 -11.47 5.08 7.46
CA LEU A 337 -10.19 4.44 7.77
C LEU A 337 -9.31 5.35 8.63
N PHE A 338 -8.96 4.87 9.81
CA PHE A 338 -7.84 5.37 10.62
C PHE A 338 -6.69 4.37 10.45
N ARG A 339 -5.67 4.76 9.71
CA ARG A 339 -4.59 3.85 9.35
C ARG A 339 -3.75 3.40 10.53
N ASP A 340 -3.46 4.34 11.42
CA ASP A 340 -2.52 4.13 12.50
C ASP A 340 -3.20 4.28 13.86
N GLU A 341 -2.58 3.72 14.90
CA GLU A 341 -3.05 3.84 16.27
C GLU A 341 -2.95 5.30 16.74
N SER A 342 -4.07 5.88 17.17
CA SER A 342 -4.13 7.28 17.59
C SER A 342 -5.22 7.47 18.65
N ASN A 343 -5.02 8.44 19.55
CA ASN A 343 -6.05 8.87 20.51
C ASN A 343 -7.16 9.72 19.87
N LEU A 344 -7.05 10.08 18.59
CA LEU A 344 -8.09 10.84 17.88
C LEU A 344 -9.45 10.16 17.92
N LEU A 345 -9.49 8.83 17.96
CA LEU A 345 -10.74 8.09 18.01
C LEU A 345 -11.55 8.41 19.29
N ASP A 346 -10.88 8.63 20.43
CA ASP A 346 -11.52 9.00 21.69
C ASP A 346 -12.22 10.37 21.60
N GLU A 347 -11.73 11.26 20.71
CA GLU A 347 -12.33 12.57 20.45
C GLU A 347 -13.37 12.52 19.33
N VAL A 348 -13.15 11.72 18.31
CA VAL A 348 -13.99 11.63 17.10
C VAL A 348 -15.29 10.87 17.37
N PHE A 349 -15.20 9.74 18.07
CA PHE A 349 -16.35 8.85 18.26
C PHE A 349 -17.54 9.53 18.95
N PRO A 350 -17.37 10.26 20.08
CA PRO A 350 -18.47 11.00 20.69
C PRO A 350 -19.10 12.05 19.78
N LYS A 351 -18.29 12.70 18.93
CA LYS A 351 -18.77 13.70 17.97
C LYS A 351 -19.59 13.07 16.84
N LEU A 352 -19.25 11.85 16.40
CA LEU A 352 -20.07 11.08 15.45
C LEU A 352 -21.44 10.73 16.06
N VAL A 353 -21.45 10.26 17.31
CA VAL A 353 -22.70 9.96 18.05
C VAL A 353 -23.57 11.21 18.15
N GLU A 354 -22.99 12.35 18.53
CA GLU A 354 -23.71 13.62 18.64
C GLU A 354 -24.21 14.11 17.27
N ALA A 355 -23.43 13.92 16.21
CA ALA A 355 -23.84 14.30 14.86
C ALA A 355 -25.10 13.52 14.40
N VAL A 356 -25.25 12.25 14.80
CA VAL A 356 -26.45 11.49 14.50
C VAL A 356 -27.62 11.97 15.38
N LYS A 357 -27.40 12.17 16.67
CA LYS A 357 -28.44 12.64 17.61
C LYS A 357 -28.97 14.02 17.24
N SER A 358 -28.12 14.91 16.73
CA SER A 358 -28.54 16.25 16.27
C SER A 358 -29.10 16.27 14.85
N GLY A 359 -29.05 15.15 14.12
CA GLY A 359 -29.50 15.06 12.72
C GLY A 359 -28.54 15.63 11.69
N ARG A 360 -27.33 16.06 12.10
CA ARG A 360 -26.26 16.48 11.17
C ARG A 360 -25.81 15.31 10.29
N LEU A 361 -25.73 14.10 10.84
CA LEU A 361 -25.51 12.85 10.13
C LEU A 361 -26.81 12.02 10.19
N PRO A 362 -27.53 11.83 9.06
CA PRO A 362 -28.77 11.07 9.07
C PRO A 362 -28.55 9.61 9.49
N LEU A 363 -29.40 9.09 10.39
CA LEU A 363 -29.32 7.71 10.86
C LEU A 363 -29.44 6.71 9.70
N GLU A 364 -30.32 6.98 8.74
CA GLU A 364 -30.50 6.12 7.56
C GLU A 364 -29.23 6.01 6.72
N ARG A 365 -28.38 7.06 6.73
CA ARG A 365 -27.09 7.03 6.04
C ARG A 365 -26.11 6.10 6.75
N VAL A 366 -26.09 6.12 8.08
CA VAL A 366 -25.28 5.20 8.90
C VAL A 366 -25.75 3.76 8.68
N GLU A 367 -27.06 3.52 8.72
CA GLU A 367 -27.63 2.18 8.49
C GLU A 367 -27.37 1.65 7.06
N ASP A 368 -27.40 2.50 6.03
CA ASP A 368 -27.01 2.11 4.67
C ASP A 368 -25.52 1.76 4.60
N ALA A 369 -24.64 2.50 5.29
CA ALA A 369 -23.21 2.19 5.38
C ALA A 369 -22.97 0.81 6.01
N VAL A 370 -23.60 0.57 7.15
CA VAL A 370 -23.51 -0.72 7.85
C VAL A 370 -24.03 -1.85 6.96
N ARG A 371 -25.18 -1.66 6.30
CA ARG A 371 -25.78 -2.66 5.41
C ARG A 371 -24.84 -3.04 4.28
N ARG A 372 -24.22 -2.08 3.62
CA ARG A 372 -23.24 -2.33 2.52
C ARG A 372 -22.05 -3.15 3.02
N THR A 373 -21.47 -2.74 4.14
CA THR A 373 -20.30 -3.43 4.73
C THR A 373 -20.64 -4.86 5.18
N LEU A 374 -21.80 -5.06 5.83
CA LEU A 374 -22.26 -6.38 6.25
C LEU A 374 -22.61 -7.28 5.05
N THR A 375 -23.12 -6.70 3.96
CA THR A 375 -23.40 -7.44 2.71
C THR A 375 -22.10 -8.00 2.13
N VAL A 376 -21.06 -7.17 2.01
CA VAL A 376 -19.74 -7.62 1.53
C VAL A 376 -19.16 -8.68 2.48
N LYS A 377 -19.20 -8.47 3.79
CA LYS A 377 -18.74 -9.47 4.78
C LYS A 377 -19.47 -10.81 4.62
N LYS A 378 -20.79 -10.77 4.37
CA LYS A 378 -21.61 -11.96 4.17
C LYS A 378 -21.23 -12.71 2.88
N GLU A 379 -21.07 -11.99 1.77
CA GLU A 379 -20.68 -12.57 0.47
C GLU A 379 -19.34 -13.32 0.54
N TYR A 380 -18.43 -12.86 1.41
CA TYR A 380 -17.13 -13.49 1.65
C TYR A 380 -17.12 -14.43 2.87
N GLY A 381 -18.28 -14.79 3.41
CA GLY A 381 -18.43 -15.76 4.50
C GLY A 381 -17.96 -15.27 5.88
N LEU A 382 -17.62 -13.99 6.04
CA LEU A 382 -17.13 -13.47 7.33
C LEU A 382 -18.22 -13.39 8.40
N LEU A 383 -19.51 -13.34 8.03
CA LEU A 383 -20.59 -13.37 9.01
C LEU A 383 -20.95 -14.78 9.47
N ASP A 384 -20.52 -15.82 8.73
CA ASP A 384 -20.82 -17.22 9.04
C ASP A 384 -19.77 -17.84 9.95
N ASN A 385 -18.59 -17.21 10.06
CA ASN A 385 -17.51 -17.63 10.94
C ASN A 385 -16.75 -16.40 11.47
N SER A 386 -16.04 -16.56 12.59
CA SER A 386 -15.27 -15.46 13.21
C SER A 386 -14.01 -15.07 12.41
N GLY A 387 -13.67 -15.81 11.37
CA GLY A 387 -12.41 -15.65 10.63
C GLY A 387 -11.16 -16.07 11.40
N VAL A 388 -11.31 -16.72 12.56
CA VAL A 388 -10.21 -17.29 13.35
C VAL A 388 -9.56 -18.41 12.55
N LYS A 389 -8.22 -18.44 12.51
CA LYS A 389 -7.43 -19.40 11.75
C LYS A 389 -6.78 -20.43 12.65
N ASP A 390 -6.62 -21.64 12.14
CA ASP A 390 -5.79 -22.66 12.76
C ASP A 390 -4.31 -22.28 12.62
N LEU A 391 -3.60 -22.23 13.73
CA LEU A 391 -2.18 -21.88 13.76
C LEU A 391 -1.30 -22.90 13.04
N ALA A 392 -1.70 -24.17 13.03
CA ALA A 392 -0.96 -25.24 12.34
C ALA A 392 -0.93 -25.04 10.81
N HIS A 393 -1.88 -24.28 10.25
CA HIS A 393 -2.06 -24.07 8.82
C HIS A 393 -1.85 -22.61 8.39
N CYS A 394 -1.41 -21.73 9.30
CA CYS A 394 -1.29 -20.29 9.01
C CYS A 394 -0.19 -19.96 7.97
N ALA A 395 0.80 -20.81 7.82
CA ALA A 395 1.88 -20.64 6.85
C ALA A 395 1.68 -21.43 5.53
N ASP A 396 0.59 -22.20 5.39
CA ASP A 396 0.35 -23.03 4.19
C ASP A 396 0.36 -22.21 2.89
N GLY A 397 -0.14 -20.97 2.93
CA GLY A 397 -0.10 -20.08 1.77
C GLY A 397 1.31 -19.59 1.43
N ILE A 398 2.19 -19.47 2.42
CA ILE A 398 3.59 -19.06 2.24
C ILE A 398 4.43 -20.25 1.73
N HIS A 399 4.17 -21.45 2.26
CA HIS A 399 4.88 -22.67 1.87
C HIS A 399 4.35 -23.32 0.60
N ASP A 400 3.34 -22.71 -0.04
CA ASP A 400 2.75 -23.22 -1.28
C ASP A 400 3.77 -23.13 -2.42
N PRO A 401 4.17 -24.26 -3.04
CA PRO A 401 5.16 -24.26 -4.12
C PRO A 401 4.70 -23.51 -5.36
N GLU A 402 3.38 -23.39 -5.59
CA GLU A 402 2.84 -22.61 -6.69
C GLU A 402 3.08 -21.10 -6.47
N VAL A 403 2.95 -20.61 -5.23
CA VAL A 403 3.26 -19.23 -4.87
C VAL A 403 4.74 -18.91 -5.16
N ALA A 404 5.65 -19.81 -4.75
CA ALA A 404 7.08 -19.65 -5.03
C ALA A 404 7.41 -19.68 -6.53
N ALA A 405 6.72 -20.51 -7.30
CA ALA A 405 6.88 -20.57 -8.75
C ALA A 405 6.39 -19.28 -9.44
N ILE A 406 5.26 -18.73 -9.00
CA ILE A 406 4.71 -17.47 -9.52
C ILE A 406 5.65 -16.30 -9.19
N GLU A 407 6.21 -16.25 -7.98
CA GLU A 407 7.19 -15.21 -7.59
C GLU A 407 8.41 -15.23 -8.52
N LYS A 408 8.95 -16.43 -8.76
CA LYS A 408 10.08 -16.60 -9.68
C LYS A 408 9.74 -16.13 -11.10
N GLU A 409 8.61 -16.58 -11.64
CA GLU A 409 8.16 -16.18 -12.97
C GLU A 409 7.94 -14.67 -13.09
N ALA A 410 7.35 -14.05 -12.07
CA ALA A 410 7.11 -12.61 -12.04
C ALA A 410 8.44 -11.83 -12.10
N ALA A 411 9.45 -12.23 -11.32
CA ALA A 411 10.77 -11.63 -11.38
C ALA A 411 11.43 -11.82 -12.76
N GLU A 412 11.36 -13.03 -13.34
CA GLU A 412 11.91 -13.33 -14.67
C GLU A 412 11.25 -12.49 -15.79
N LYS A 413 9.95 -12.22 -15.71
CA LYS A 413 9.22 -11.42 -16.71
C LYS A 413 9.38 -9.91 -16.55
N THR A 414 9.80 -9.45 -15.39
CA THR A 414 9.86 -8.01 -15.07
C THR A 414 11.27 -7.45 -15.04
N VAL A 415 12.29 -8.28 -14.86
CA VAL A 415 13.70 -7.85 -14.96
C VAL A 415 14.20 -8.03 -16.39
N ARG A 416 14.60 -6.93 -17.02
CA ARG A 416 15.04 -6.95 -18.42
C ARG A 416 16.10 -5.89 -18.73
N ILE A 417 16.92 -6.16 -19.72
CA ILE A 417 17.83 -5.17 -20.29
C ILE A 417 17.00 -4.17 -21.10
N VAL A 418 17.06 -2.90 -20.71
CA VAL A 418 16.45 -1.80 -21.46
C VAL A 418 17.38 -1.34 -22.57
N ARG A 419 18.67 -1.26 -22.25
CA ARG A 419 19.71 -0.75 -23.14
C ARG A 419 21.05 -1.42 -22.84
N ASN A 420 21.85 -1.74 -23.85
CA ASN A 420 23.22 -2.24 -23.73
C ASN A 420 24.10 -1.74 -24.88
N ASP A 421 24.01 -0.45 -25.22
CA ASP A 421 24.73 0.17 -26.33
C ASP A 421 26.25 0.12 -26.14
N ALA A 422 26.70 0.15 -24.89
CA ALA A 422 28.10 0.03 -24.53
C ALA A 422 28.62 -1.42 -24.55
N GLY A 423 27.77 -2.42 -24.75
CA GLY A 423 28.13 -3.84 -24.78
C GLY A 423 28.75 -4.34 -23.48
N LEU A 424 28.30 -3.81 -22.32
CA LEU A 424 28.87 -4.18 -21.01
C LEU A 424 28.27 -5.48 -20.45
N LEU A 425 27.08 -5.88 -20.90
CA LEU A 425 26.41 -7.09 -20.44
C LEU A 425 26.61 -8.24 -21.44
N PRO A 426 26.82 -9.46 -20.93
CA PRO A 426 26.98 -9.82 -19.53
C PRO A 426 28.29 -9.31 -18.91
N LEU A 427 28.25 -9.01 -17.60
CA LEU A 427 29.40 -8.54 -16.85
C LEU A 427 30.46 -9.64 -16.72
N PRO A 428 31.78 -9.31 -16.85
CA PRO A 428 32.84 -10.27 -16.64
C PRO A 428 32.96 -10.69 -15.17
N ARG A 429 33.21 -11.98 -14.95
CA ARG A 429 33.31 -12.57 -13.61
C ARG A 429 34.68 -12.41 -12.95
N ASP A 430 35.64 -11.83 -13.64
CA ASP A 430 37.06 -11.66 -13.23
C ASP A 430 37.48 -10.19 -13.07
N LYS A 431 36.56 -9.25 -13.24
CA LYS A 431 36.82 -7.82 -13.13
C LYS A 431 36.37 -7.26 -11.77
N LYS A 432 37.06 -6.20 -11.34
CA LYS A 432 36.67 -5.45 -10.16
C LYS A 432 35.44 -4.62 -10.48
N ILE A 433 34.36 -4.87 -9.76
CA ILE A 433 33.09 -4.18 -9.92
C ILE A 433 32.79 -3.43 -8.62
N LEU A 434 32.41 -2.17 -8.72
CA LEU A 434 31.87 -1.42 -7.60
C LEU A 434 30.35 -1.34 -7.76
N LEU A 435 29.62 -1.99 -6.87
CA LEU A 435 28.17 -1.84 -6.74
C LEU A 435 27.84 -0.68 -5.80
N ILE A 436 27.12 0.29 -6.31
CA ILE A 436 26.55 1.41 -5.54
C ILE A 436 25.08 1.07 -5.33
N GLU A 437 24.73 0.65 -4.11
CA GLU A 437 23.40 0.15 -3.77
C GLU A 437 22.63 1.13 -2.89
N GLN A 438 21.53 1.68 -3.42
CA GLN A 438 20.61 2.50 -2.66
C GLN A 438 19.75 1.64 -1.75
N ILE A 439 19.64 2.01 -0.49
CA ILE A 439 18.87 1.30 0.52
C ILE A 439 17.70 2.18 0.98
N ALA A 440 16.50 1.70 0.77
CA ALA A 440 15.32 2.40 1.28
C ALA A 440 15.38 2.48 2.82
N PRO A 441 15.07 3.66 3.42
CA PRO A 441 15.12 3.83 4.88
C PRO A 441 14.30 2.80 5.65
N LEU A 442 13.16 2.38 5.08
CA LEU A 442 12.31 1.36 5.68
C LEU A 442 13.05 0.02 5.85
N TYR A 443 13.93 -0.35 4.92
CA TYR A 443 14.67 -1.62 4.98
C TYR A 443 15.77 -1.62 6.02
N ARG A 444 16.29 -0.45 6.38
CA ARG A 444 17.22 -0.30 7.51
C ARG A 444 16.54 -0.48 8.86
N LEU A 445 15.27 -0.08 8.95
CA LEU A 445 14.47 -0.17 10.17
C LEU A 445 13.85 -1.57 10.34
N VAL A 446 13.57 -2.24 9.24
CA VAL A 446 12.92 -3.55 9.18
C VAL A 446 13.90 -4.56 8.61
N ASN A 447 14.97 -4.84 9.34
CA ASN A 447 15.89 -5.89 8.95
C ASN A 447 15.17 -7.24 8.95
N SER A 448 14.71 -7.67 7.79
CA SER A 448 14.06 -8.96 7.57
C SER A 448 14.86 -9.79 6.58
N GLN A 449 14.64 -11.10 6.57
CA GLN A 449 15.25 -11.97 5.54
C GLN A 449 14.87 -11.57 4.11
N ALA A 450 13.75 -10.84 3.96
CA ALA A 450 13.25 -10.40 2.66
C ALA A 450 13.89 -9.10 2.18
N CYS A 451 14.24 -8.20 3.10
CA CYS A 451 14.70 -6.84 2.77
C CYS A 451 15.81 -6.43 3.74
N HIS A 452 17.04 -6.60 3.36
CA HIS A 452 18.20 -6.18 4.14
C HIS A 452 19.21 -5.39 3.28
N PRO A 453 20.03 -4.53 3.89
CA PRO A 453 21.13 -3.85 3.20
C PRO A 453 22.05 -4.85 2.49
N GLY A 454 22.51 -4.50 1.31
CA GLY A 454 23.44 -5.35 0.54
C GLY A 454 22.80 -6.59 -0.12
N LEU A 455 21.49 -6.63 -0.25
CA LEU A 455 20.77 -7.76 -0.87
C LEU A 455 21.20 -7.99 -2.32
N LEU A 456 21.26 -6.94 -3.13
CA LEU A 456 21.71 -7.06 -4.52
C LEU A 456 23.20 -7.40 -4.57
N TRP A 457 24.01 -6.81 -3.69
CA TRP A 457 25.43 -7.16 -3.59
C TRP A 457 25.64 -8.65 -3.30
N GLU A 458 24.92 -9.22 -2.34
CA GLU A 458 24.99 -10.66 -2.01
C GLU A 458 24.76 -11.53 -3.25
N LYS A 459 23.74 -11.18 -4.06
CA LYS A 459 23.42 -11.94 -5.28
C LYS A 459 24.48 -11.75 -6.37
N CYS A 460 25.03 -10.55 -6.52
CA CYS A 460 26.14 -10.28 -7.45
C CYS A 460 27.46 -10.94 -7.01
N TYR A 461 27.75 -10.93 -5.71
CA TYR A 461 28.94 -11.57 -5.13
C TYR A 461 29.00 -13.07 -5.42
N ALA A 462 27.88 -13.75 -5.49
CA ALA A 462 27.81 -15.17 -5.85
C ALA A 462 28.30 -15.46 -7.28
N TYR A 463 28.22 -14.48 -8.19
CA TYR A 463 28.74 -14.58 -9.56
C TYR A 463 30.20 -14.12 -9.67
N ASN A 464 30.59 -13.10 -8.93
CA ASN A 464 31.90 -12.49 -8.96
C ASN A 464 32.34 -12.01 -7.56
N PRO A 465 33.29 -12.72 -6.89
CA PRO A 465 33.78 -12.32 -5.57
C PRO A 465 34.57 -11.00 -5.54
N GLN A 466 34.86 -10.38 -6.69
CA GLN A 466 35.50 -9.08 -6.78
C GLN A 466 34.51 -7.90 -6.83
N VAL A 467 33.22 -8.16 -6.56
CA VAL A 467 32.21 -7.11 -6.41
C VAL A 467 32.36 -6.47 -5.03
N GLY A 468 32.85 -5.23 -4.99
CA GLY A 468 32.81 -4.39 -3.82
C GLY A 468 31.49 -3.62 -3.75
N MET A 469 31.12 -3.09 -2.58
CA MET A 469 29.87 -2.35 -2.40
C MET A 469 30.09 -1.02 -1.68
N VAL A 470 29.32 -0.01 -2.10
CA VAL A 470 29.03 1.20 -1.31
C VAL A 470 27.52 1.27 -1.14
N GLU A 471 27.08 1.14 0.11
CA GLU A 471 25.69 1.34 0.49
C GLU A 471 25.40 2.84 0.62
N THR A 472 24.27 3.30 0.11
CA THR A 472 23.90 4.72 0.09
C THR A 472 22.45 4.93 0.53
N GLU A 473 22.13 6.17 0.95
CA GLU A 473 20.75 6.62 1.06
C GLU A 473 20.09 6.73 -0.33
N MET A 474 18.76 6.77 -0.36
CA MET A 474 18.02 6.91 -1.62
C MET A 474 18.37 8.21 -2.37
N SER A 475 18.62 9.30 -1.66
CA SER A 475 18.90 10.62 -2.24
C SER A 475 20.40 10.90 -2.49
N PHE A 476 21.29 10.00 -2.10
CA PHE A 476 22.75 10.21 -2.08
C PHE A 476 23.14 11.47 -1.31
N THR A 477 23.35 11.33 -0.01
CA THR A 477 23.89 12.40 0.83
C THR A 477 25.29 12.82 0.37
N ASP A 478 25.78 13.97 0.83
CA ASP A 478 27.17 14.40 0.52
C ASP A 478 28.18 13.34 0.97
N SER A 479 27.99 12.74 2.14
CA SER A 479 28.83 11.66 2.65
C SER A 479 28.75 10.40 1.77
N ASP A 480 27.59 10.07 1.21
CA ASP A 480 27.47 8.96 0.25
C ASP A 480 28.27 9.24 -1.01
N ARG A 481 28.16 10.45 -1.54
CA ARG A 481 28.89 10.90 -2.73
C ARG A 481 30.41 10.84 -2.51
N GLU A 482 30.89 11.32 -1.36
CA GLU A 482 32.29 11.25 -0.98
C GLU A 482 32.79 9.79 -0.96
N ARG A 483 32.10 8.90 -0.24
CA ARG A 483 32.45 7.48 -0.15
C ARG A 483 32.46 6.76 -1.52
N VAL A 484 31.53 7.11 -2.39
CA VAL A 484 31.50 6.58 -3.75
C VAL A 484 32.70 7.10 -4.55
N MET A 485 32.96 8.40 -4.50
CA MET A 485 34.04 9.03 -5.26
C MET A 485 35.43 8.52 -4.86
N GLU A 486 35.66 8.27 -3.57
CA GLU A 486 36.93 7.69 -3.08
C GLU A 486 37.21 6.31 -3.65
N ARG A 487 36.18 5.53 -3.99
CA ARG A 487 36.30 4.15 -4.45
C ARG A 487 36.18 3.94 -5.96
N LEU A 488 35.83 5.01 -6.71
CA LEU A 488 35.62 4.89 -8.16
C LEU A 488 36.81 4.33 -8.92
N ASP A 489 38.02 4.68 -8.51
CA ASP A 489 39.24 4.26 -9.20
C ASP A 489 39.68 2.82 -8.85
N GLU A 490 39.05 2.22 -7.85
CA GLU A 490 39.31 0.81 -7.49
C GLU A 490 38.65 -0.18 -8.47
N ALA A 491 37.63 0.29 -9.25
CA ALA A 491 36.81 -0.58 -10.08
C ALA A 491 37.02 -0.39 -11.58
N ASP A 492 36.94 -1.50 -12.32
CA ASP A 492 36.93 -1.53 -13.78
C ASP A 492 35.54 -1.17 -14.32
N ILE A 493 34.48 -1.55 -13.58
CA ILE A 493 33.08 -1.36 -13.94
C ILE A 493 32.31 -0.91 -12.71
N ILE A 494 31.37 0.00 -12.90
CA ILE A 494 30.44 0.48 -11.88
C ILE A 494 29.06 -0.08 -12.20
N VAL A 495 28.40 -0.65 -11.21
CA VAL A 495 26.96 -0.95 -11.22
C VAL A 495 26.29 -0.03 -10.21
N ALA A 496 25.37 0.79 -10.63
CA ALA A 496 24.68 1.73 -9.73
C ALA A 496 23.18 1.51 -9.78
N THR A 497 22.56 1.38 -8.62
CA THR A 497 21.10 1.40 -8.54
C THR A 497 20.59 2.83 -8.69
N ASN A 498 19.47 3.01 -9.40
CA ASN A 498 18.74 4.25 -9.54
C ASN A 498 17.28 3.96 -9.18
N TYR A 499 17.03 3.83 -7.87
CA TYR A 499 15.73 3.40 -7.38
C TYR A 499 14.82 4.58 -7.07
N TYR A 500 13.58 4.43 -7.48
CA TYR A 500 12.45 5.26 -7.08
C TYR A 500 11.83 4.69 -5.80
N TYR A 501 11.67 5.53 -4.83
CA TYR A 501 10.83 5.27 -3.67
C TYR A 501 10.00 6.52 -3.42
N ARG A 502 8.71 6.35 -3.11
CA ARG A 502 7.71 7.43 -2.93
C ARG A 502 8.32 8.81 -2.67
N ARG A 503 7.94 9.85 -3.45
CA ARG A 503 8.31 11.26 -3.32
C ARG A 503 9.62 11.72 -3.94
N GLY A 504 10.09 11.03 -4.85
CA GLY A 504 11.17 11.57 -5.63
C GLY A 504 12.16 10.53 -6.10
N ALA A 505 12.66 10.81 -7.26
CA ALA A 505 13.83 10.18 -7.80
C ALA A 505 14.99 10.49 -6.85
N GLY A 506 15.27 9.56 -5.94
CA GLY A 506 16.50 9.66 -5.18
C GLY A 506 17.66 9.46 -6.13
N GLY A 507 18.56 10.36 -6.26
CA GLY A 507 19.87 10.11 -6.79
C GLY A 507 20.10 10.15 -8.30
N GLY A 508 19.08 10.28 -9.12
CA GLY A 508 19.26 10.31 -10.58
C GLY A 508 20.25 11.37 -11.07
N GLU A 509 20.39 12.48 -10.37
CA GLU A 509 21.37 13.51 -10.69
C GLU A 509 22.80 13.01 -10.48
N PHE A 510 23.07 12.37 -9.34
CA PHE A 510 24.40 11.83 -9.05
C PHE A 510 24.76 10.68 -9.99
N ILE A 511 23.81 9.81 -10.33
CA ILE A 511 24.04 8.73 -11.30
C ILE A 511 24.38 9.30 -12.70
N ARG A 512 23.71 10.38 -13.13
CA ARG A 512 24.06 11.10 -14.37
C ARG A 512 25.43 11.77 -14.29
N GLU A 513 25.83 12.24 -13.12
CA GLU A 513 27.20 12.72 -12.89
C GLU A 513 28.22 11.60 -13.07
N LEU A 514 27.97 10.43 -12.48
CA LEU A 514 28.83 9.24 -12.65
C LEU A 514 28.94 8.82 -14.12
N ALA A 515 27.85 8.87 -14.89
CA ALA A 515 27.86 8.56 -16.32
C ALA A 515 28.82 9.48 -17.11
N LYS A 516 28.96 10.75 -16.69
CA LYS A 516 29.86 11.73 -17.32
C LYS A 516 31.34 11.57 -16.94
N LYS A 517 31.66 10.73 -15.94
CA LYS A 517 33.05 10.48 -15.51
C LYS A 517 33.85 9.56 -16.45
N GLY A 518 33.24 9.03 -17.51
CA GLY A 518 33.88 8.16 -18.47
C GLY A 518 34.20 6.74 -17.98
N LYS A 519 33.67 6.34 -16.83
CA LYS A 519 33.74 4.97 -16.32
C LYS A 519 32.67 4.09 -17.01
N LYS A 520 32.95 2.80 -17.14
CA LYS A 520 31.98 1.80 -17.58
C LYS A 520 30.88 1.70 -16.53
N LEU A 521 29.65 2.16 -16.85
CA LEU A 521 28.54 2.24 -15.92
C LEU A 521 27.36 1.40 -16.41
N VAL A 522 26.86 0.54 -15.53
CA VAL A 522 25.57 -0.15 -15.67
C VAL A 522 24.62 0.43 -14.64
N VAL A 523 23.45 0.90 -15.09
CA VAL A 523 22.41 1.42 -14.21
C VAL A 523 21.32 0.35 -14.01
N VAL A 524 20.94 0.11 -12.77
CA VAL A 524 19.82 -0.75 -12.40
C VAL A 524 18.71 0.11 -11.84
N THR A 525 17.57 0.18 -12.53
CA THR A 525 16.42 1.00 -12.12
C THR A 525 15.20 0.14 -11.76
N ASN A 526 14.31 0.65 -10.91
CA ASN A 526 13.04 0.01 -10.58
C ASN A 526 11.83 0.76 -11.15
N SER A 527 12.06 1.77 -12.01
CA SER A 527 11.00 2.59 -12.57
C SER A 527 11.36 3.09 -13.96
N PRO A 528 10.44 3.01 -14.95
CA PRO A 528 10.69 3.53 -16.29
C PRO A 528 10.76 5.06 -16.33
N TYR A 529 10.36 5.74 -15.26
CA TYR A 529 10.39 7.21 -15.16
C TYR A 529 11.76 7.76 -14.74
N LEU A 530 12.74 6.90 -14.50
CA LEU A 530 14.10 7.24 -14.11
C LEU A 530 15.11 7.11 -15.26
N ASP A 531 14.66 6.72 -16.44
CA ASP A 531 15.50 6.63 -17.64
C ASP A 531 16.15 7.99 -17.96
N ALA A 532 17.38 7.94 -18.43
CA ALA A 532 18.12 9.10 -18.88
C ALA A 532 18.96 8.75 -20.12
N PRO A 533 19.08 9.67 -21.11
CA PRO A 533 19.82 9.42 -22.34
C PRO A 533 21.31 9.16 -22.12
N GLU A 534 21.85 9.56 -20.98
CA GLU A 534 23.25 9.29 -20.60
C GLU A 534 23.51 7.81 -20.20
N PHE A 535 22.45 7.04 -19.92
CA PHE A 535 22.60 5.65 -19.51
C PHE A 535 22.71 4.73 -20.74
N THR A 536 23.95 4.34 -21.08
CA THR A 536 24.24 3.50 -22.25
C THR A 536 24.08 2.00 -21.97
N THR A 537 23.99 1.62 -20.70
CA THR A 537 23.67 0.25 -20.26
C THR A 537 22.73 0.35 -19.07
N GLU A 538 21.52 -0.18 -19.24
CA GLU A 538 20.44 -0.06 -18.26
C GLU A 538 19.63 -1.36 -18.15
N VAL A 539 19.38 -1.76 -16.91
CA VAL A 539 18.50 -2.88 -16.53
C VAL A 539 17.36 -2.35 -15.70
N ILE A 540 16.12 -2.67 -16.05
CA ILE A 540 14.94 -2.37 -15.25
C ILE A 540 14.48 -3.62 -14.52
N SER A 541 14.10 -3.48 -13.23
CA SER A 541 13.67 -4.59 -12.39
C SER A 541 12.21 -4.51 -11.95
N PHE A 542 11.63 -3.33 -11.86
CA PHE A 542 10.34 -3.05 -11.23
C PHE A 542 10.18 -3.56 -9.79
N GLY A 543 11.26 -4.05 -9.19
CA GLY A 543 11.33 -4.54 -7.82
C GLY A 543 12.77 -4.60 -7.33
N ASN A 544 12.94 -4.72 -6.01
CA ASN A 544 14.23 -4.81 -5.32
C ASN A 544 14.22 -5.84 -4.18
N GLY A 545 13.19 -6.67 -4.09
CA GLY A 545 13.14 -7.80 -3.16
C GLY A 545 14.03 -8.98 -3.55
N PRO A 546 14.04 -10.07 -2.78
CA PRO A 546 15.01 -11.17 -2.94
C PRO A 546 15.02 -11.82 -4.31
N ARG A 547 13.86 -12.05 -4.91
CA ARG A 547 13.76 -12.66 -6.24
C ARG A 547 14.12 -11.69 -7.34
N SER A 548 13.70 -10.44 -7.22
CA SER A 548 14.10 -9.37 -8.14
C SER A 548 15.61 -9.16 -8.09
N ALA A 549 16.24 -9.10 -6.92
CA ALA A 549 17.68 -8.98 -6.77
C ALA A 549 18.45 -10.18 -7.39
N ALA A 550 17.95 -11.41 -7.16
CA ALA A 550 18.56 -12.60 -7.77
C ALA A 550 18.43 -12.57 -9.30
N GLN A 551 17.29 -12.15 -9.84
CA GLN A 551 17.09 -12.04 -11.28
C GLN A 551 17.89 -10.89 -11.90
N ILE A 552 18.04 -9.75 -11.19
CA ILE A 552 18.96 -8.68 -11.61
C ILE A 552 20.38 -9.21 -11.73
N ALA A 553 20.88 -9.88 -10.69
CA ALA A 553 22.24 -10.45 -10.72
C ALA A 553 22.40 -11.45 -11.88
N LYS A 554 21.39 -12.30 -12.14
CA LYS A 554 21.40 -13.21 -13.29
C LYS A 554 21.51 -12.45 -14.62
N VAL A 555 20.67 -11.43 -14.84
CA VAL A 555 20.69 -10.61 -16.07
C VAL A 555 22.00 -9.83 -16.22
N LEU A 556 22.63 -9.46 -15.12
CA LEU A 556 23.92 -8.76 -15.15
C LEU A 556 25.08 -9.69 -15.57
N PHE A 557 25.06 -11.00 -15.22
CA PHE A 557 26.20 -11.91 -15.38
C PHE A 557 25.97 -13.07 -16.35
N GLU A 558 24.75 -13.29 -16.83
CA GLU A 558 24.36 -14.32 -17.80
C GLU A 558 23.72 -13.73 -19.06
#